data_1c426e8a9713d73667e72007ed370a8c
#
_entry.id   1c426e8a9713d73667e72007ed370a8c
#
_cell.length_a   1.000
_cell.length_b   1.000
_cell.length_c   1.000
_cell.angle_alpha   90.00
_cell.angle_beta   90.00
_cell.angle_gamma   90.00
#
_symmetry.space_group_name_H-M   'P 1'
#
loop_
_entity.id
_entity.type
_entity.pdbx_description
1 polymer ?
#
loop_
_entity_poly.entity_id
_entity_poly.type
_entity_poly.pdbx_seq_one_letter_code
_entity_poly.pdbx_strand_id
1 'polypeptide(L)'
;SAASDVYKRQGAQFGGKYLAHDVRIIRLPRHGASCPVGLGVSCSADRNIKCKINKDGIWIEKLDSNPGELIPEEMRHAGEGAVVKINLNQPMADILKELTKYPVATRLSLNGTIIVGRDIAHAKLKERLDRGEDLPQYIKDHPIYYAGPAKTPAGMSCGSMGPTTAGRMDSYVELFQSHGGSMVMLAKGNRSQQVTDACKKYGGFYLGSIGGPAAILAQNNIKSIECVEYPELGMEA
;
A
#
# COMPACT_ATOMS: atom_id res chain seq x y z
N SER A 1 4.35 7.22 23.96
CA SER A 1 5.65 7.01 24.62
C SER A 1 6.78 7.51 23.72
N ALA A 2 7.98 7.77 24.30
CA ALA A 2 9.15 8.23 23.54
C ALA A 2 9.51 7.29 22.38
N ALA A 3 9.40 5.97 22.57
CA ALA A 3 9.64 4.99 21.51
C ALA A 3 8.65 5.14 20.34
N SER A 4 7.36 5.38 20.63
CA SER A 4 6.34 5.63 19.61
C SER A 4 6.60 6.91 18.83
N ASP A 5 7.13 7.94 19.49
CA ASP A 5 7.43 9.24 18.87
C ASP A 5 8.65 9.13 17.93
N VAL A 6 9.70 8.45 18.38
CA VAL A 6 10.87 8.15 17.54
C VAL A 6 10.48 7.33 16.30
N TYR A 7 9.63 6.33 16.48
CA TYR A 7 9.16 5.49 15.38
C TYR A 7 8.38 6.29 14.34
N LYS A 8 7.50 7.21 14.76
CA LYS A 8 6.80 8.13 13.86
C LYS A 8 7.75 9.04 13.08
N ARG A 9 8.78 9.57 13.76
CA ARG A 9 9.76 10.47 13.14
C ARG A 9 10.63 9.79 12.10
N GLN A 10 10.81 8.49 12.19
CA GLN A 10 11.53 7.69 11.19
C GLN A 10 10.68 7.31 9.97
N GLY A 11 9.46 7.84 9.85
CA GLY A 11 8.58 7.60 8.71
C GLY A 11 7.90 6.23 8.69
N ALA A 12 8.06 5.43 9.72
CA ALA A 12 7.34 4.18 9.86
C ALA A 12 5.88 4.48 10.20
N GLN A 13 5.04 4.53 9.19
CA GLN A 13 3.61 4.73 9.35
C GLN A 13 2.88 3.43 9.04
N PHE A 14 2.26 2.85 10.06
CA PHE A 14 1.29 1.77 9.88
C PHE A 14 -0.08 2.39 9.66
N GLY A 15 -0.85 1.88 8.69
CA GLY A 15 -2.20 2.37 8.43
C GLY A 15 -3.05 2.36 9.71
N GLY A 16 -3.71 3.47 10.02
CA GLY A 16 -4.60 3.62 11.16
C GLY A 16 -4.39 4.90 11.96
N LYS A 17 -5.38 5.24 12.75
CA LYS A 17 -5.43 6.47 13.53
C LYS A 17 -4.50 6.43 14.76
N TYR A 18 -4.30 5.26 15.32
CA TYR A 18 -3.53 5.08 16.55
C TYR A 18 -2.31 4.23 16.30
N LEU A 19 -1.15 4.67 16.78
CA LEU A 19 0.09 3.90 16.71
C LEU A 19 0.12 2.77 17.75
N ALA A 20 -0.50 2.95 18.90
CA ALA A 20 -0.60 1.95 19.95
C ALA A 20 -2.08 1.67 20.25
N HIS A 21 -2.51 0.43 20.04
CA HIS A 21 -3.84 -0.05 20.38
C HIS A 21 -3.93 -0.57 21.81
N ASP A 22 -2.83 -1.14 22.29
CA ASP A 22 -2.75 -1.71 23.64
C ASP A 22 -1.32 -1.58 24.18
N VAL A 23 -1.22 -1.38 25.48
CA VAL A 23 0.06 -1.37 26.20
C VAL A 23 -0.08 -2.34 27.38
N ARG A 24 0.70 -3.40 27.36
CA ARG A 24 0.71 -4.39 28.43
C ARG A 24 2.06 -4.43 29.11
N ILE A 25 2.03 -4.47 30.45
CA ILE A 25 3.20 -4.67 31.26
C ILE A 25 3.07 -6.06 31.89
N ILE A 26 3.96 -6.95 31.53
CA ILE A 26 4.00 -8.31 32.06
C ILE A 26 5.22 -8.42 32.96
N ARG A 27 4.97 -8.65 34.25
CA ARG A 27 6.03 -8.85 35.23
C ARG A 27 6.30 -10.35 35.37
N LEU A 28 7.47 -10.78 34.96
CA LEU A 28 7.92 -12.17 35.08
C LEU A 28 8.85 -12.34 36.24
N PRO A 29 8.84 -13.50 36.96
CA PRO A 29 9.84 -13.86 37.93
C PRO A 29 11.21 -13.91 37.24
N ARG A 30 12.23 -13.41 37.90
CA ARG A 30 13.59 -13.41 37.37
C ARG A 30 14.61 -13.58 38.49
N HIS A 31 15.76 -14.14 38.16
CA HIS A 31 16.94 -14.22 39.02
C HIS A 31 17.98 -13.17 38.56
N GLY A 32 18.50 -12.40 39.48
CA GLY A 32 19.54 -11.39 39.20
C GLY A 32 19.01 -10.01 38.79
N ALA A 33 19.94 -9.13 38.50
CA ALA A 33 19.69 -7.69 38.25
C ALA A 33 19.50 -7.36 36.75
N SER A 34 19.17 -8.33 35.89
CA SER A 34 18.91 -8.08 34.47
C SER A 34 17.56 -7.43 34.26
N CYS A 35 17.47 -6.53 33.28
CA CYS A 35 16.25 -5.87 32.87
C CYS A 35 16.05 -6.04 31.34
N PRO A 36 15.70 -7.26 30.89
CA PRO A 36 15.45 -7.46 29.47
C PRO A 36 14.24 -6.65 29.03
N VAL A 37 14.36 -5.98 27.91
CA VAL A 37 13.29 -5.21 27.27
C VAL A 37 13.12 -5.71 25.86
N GLY A 38 11.90 -6.07 25.50
CA GLY A 38 11.51 -6.42 24.14
C GLY A 38 10.52 -5.38 23.61
N LEU A 39 10.68 -4.94 22.37
CA LEU A 39 9.75 -4.09 21.67
C LEU A 39 9.24 -4.84 20.43
N GLY A 40 7.93 -5.04 20.38
CA GLY A 40 7.26 -5.57 19.21
C GLY A 40 6.33 -4.52 18.62
N VAL A 41 6.28 -4.44 17.30
CA VAL A 41 5.35 -3.57 16.58
C VAL A 41 4.59 -4.36 15.54
N SER A 42 3.33 -3.99 15.31
CA SER A 42 2.49 -4.63 14.31
C SER A 42 1.72 -3.57 13.52
N CYS A 43 1.13 -3.99 12.38
CA CYS A 43 0.20 -3.16 11.66
C CYS A 43 -0.98 -2.77 12.56
N SER A 44 -1.46 -1.52 12.43
CA SER A 44 -2.62 -1.01 13.16
C SER A 44 -3.97 -1.62 12.73
N ALA A 45 -3.98 -2.45 11.67
CA ALA A 45 -5.16 -3.22 11.32
C ALA A 45 -5.45 -4.24 12.43
N ASP A 46 -6.68 -4.20 12.94
CA ASP A 46 -7.12 -5.16 13.97
C ASP A 46 -7.32 -6.54 13.33
N ARG A 47 -6.32 -7.39 13.48
CA ARG A 47 -6.30 -8.76 12.96
C ARG A 47 -6.11 -9.76 14.09
N ASN A 48 -6.47 -9.39 15.30
CA ASN A 48 -6.31 -10.20 16.49
C ASN A 48 -7.62 -10.86 16.85
N ILE A 49 -7.51 -12.03 17.48
CA ILE A 49 -8.59 -12.63 18.24
C ILE A 49 -8.11 -12.77 19.69
N LYS A 50 -8.95 -12.36 20.63
CA LYS A 50 -8.63 -12.52 22.04
C LYS A 50 -8.97 -13.93 22.49
N CYS A 51 -8.03 -14.56 23.15
CA CYS A 51 -8.20 -15.90 23.69
C CYS A 51 -7.77 -15.91 25.17
N LYS A 52 -8.55 -16.60 25.99
CA LYS A 52 -8.21 -16.90 27.38
C LYS A 52 -8.09 -18.41 27.55
N ILE A 53 -6.96 -18.85 28.06
CA ILE A 53 -6.69 -20.28 28.34
C ILE A 53 -6.40 -20.41 29.83
N ASN A 54 -7.10 -21.28 30.49
CA ASN A 54 -6.84 -21.66 31.90
C ASN A 54 -7.15 -23.13 32.10
N LYS A 55 -7.05 -23.61 33.37
CA LYS A 55 -7.34 -25.00 33.73
C LYS A 55 -8.76 -25.48 33.42
N ASP A 56 -9.71 -24.57 33.27
CA ASP A 56 -11.11 -24.88 33.07
C ASP A 56 -11.49 -24.91 31.58
N GLY A 57 -10.60 -24.43 30.67
CA GLY A 57 -10.84 -24.50 29.22
C GLY A 57 -10.18 -23.39 28.40
N ILE A 58 -10.63 -23.29 27.16
CA ILE A 58 -10.21 -22.28 26.17
C ILE A 58 -11.45 -21.46 25.80
N TRP A 59 -11.35 -20.16 25.95
CA TRP A 59 -12.39 -19.20 25.56
C TRP A 59 -11.82 -18.30 24.48
N ILE A 60 -12.54 -18.21 23.37
CA ILE A 60 -12.19 -17.35 22.22
C ILE A 60 -13.25 -16.26 22.13
N GLU A 61 -12.82 -15.01 21.88
CA GLU A 61 -13.73 -13.91 21.63
C GLU A 61 -14.68 -14.26 20.48
N LYS A 62 -15.98 -13.98 20.68
CA LYS A 62 -16.97 -14.25 19.64
C LYS A 62 -16.66 -13.38 18.42
N LEU A 63 -16.45 -14.02 17.29
CA LEU A 63 -16.35 -13.35 16.00
C LEU A 63 -17.76 -13.19 15.42
N ASP A 64 -17.95 -12.08 14.71
CA ASP A 64 -19.12 -11.94 13.86
C ASP A 64 -19.03 -12.93 12.69
N SER A 65 -19.96 -13.86 12.60
CA SER A 65 -19.96 -14.90 11.57
C SER A 65 -20.47 -14.39 10.22
N ASN A 66 -21.13 -13.25 10.19
CA ASN A 66 -21.66 -12.65 8.97
C ASN A 66 -21.48 -11.12 8.94
N PRO A 67 -20.24 -10.62 8.90
CA PRO A 67 -19.97 -9.18 8.91
C PRO A 67 -20.57 -8.45 7.71
N GLY A 68 -20.91 -9.17 6.63
CA GLY A 68 -21.59 -8.61 5.47
C GLY A 68 -22.97 -8.02 5.77
N GLU A 69 -23.64 -8.49 6.83
CA GLU A 69 -24.94 -7.92 7.26
C GLU A 69 -24.83 -6.51 7.81
N LEU A 70 -23.62 -6.13 8.27
CA LEU A 70 -23.34 -4.78 8.76
C LEU A 70 -23.22 -3.73 7.64
N ILE A 71 -23.14 -4.19 6.39
CA ILE A 71 -23.07 -3.30 5.23
C ILE A 71 -24.50 -2.86 4.88
N PRO A 72 -24.82 -1.56 4.91
CA PRO A 72 -26.12 -1.05 4.49
C PRO A 72 -26.50 -1.54 3.09
N GLU A 73 -27.79 -1.84 2.86
CA GLU A 73 -28.27 -2.37 1.57
C GLU A 73 -27.91 -1.46 0.40
N GLU A 74 -27.98 -0.15 0.61
CA GLU A 74 -27.60 0.86 -0.41
C GLU A 74 -26.13 0.75 -0.81
N MET A 75 -25.26 0.28 0.07
CA MET A 75 -23.83 0.09 -0.20
C MET A 75 -23.52 -1.26 -0.84
N ARG A 76 -24.41 -2.26 -0.75
CA ARG A 76 -24.22 -3.57 -1.36
C ARG A 76 -24.18 -3.49 -2.90
N HIS A 77 -24.93 -2.56 -3.45
CA HIS A 77 -25.02 -2.27 -4.88
C HIS A 77 -24.21 -1.06 -5.34
N ALA A 78 -23.47 -0.41 -4.44
CA ALA A 78 -22.63 0.76 -4.78
C ALA A 78 -21.53 0.49 -5.81
N GLY A 79 -21.47 -0.72 -6.34
CA GLY A 79 -20.50 -1.18 -7.33
C GLY A 79 -21.05 -1.42 -8.73
N GLU A 80 -22.33 -1.25 -8.99
CA GLU A 80 -23.00 -1.62 -10.25
C GLU A 80 -22.95 -0.55 -11.35
N GLY A 81 -22.17 0.53 -11.17
CA GLY A 81 -22.01 1.58 -12.18
C GLY A 81 -21.13 1.13 -13.37
N ALA A 82 -21.26 1.86 -14.47
CA ALA A 82 -20.44 1.67 -15.66
C ALA A 82 -18.95 1.76 -15.32
N VAL A 83 -18.17 0.80 -15.82
CA VAL A 83 -16.72 0.73 -15.64
C VAL A 83 -16.03 1.17 -16.92
N VAL A 84 -15.17 2.19 -16.84
CA VAL A 84 -14.38 2.65 -17.97
C VAL A 84 -13.10 1.83 -18.09
N LYS A 85 -12.86 1.26 -19.26
CA LYS A 85 -11.63 0.49 -19.54
C LYS A 85 -10.52 1.44 -19.98
N ILE A 86 -9.39 1.39 -19.30
CA ILE A 86 -8.19 2.17 -19.63
C ILE A 86 -7.08 1.20 -20.06
N ASN A 87 -6.55 1.43 -21.26
CA ASN A 87 -5.39 0.70 -21.76
C ASN A 87 -4.12 1.41 -21.25
N LEU A 88 -3.26 0.69 -20.51
CA LEU A 88 -2.00 1.20 -19.98
C LEU A 88 -0.81 0.94 -20.91
N ASN A 89 -1.00 0.16 -21.99
CA ASN A 89 0.05 -0.12 -22.99
C ASN A 89 0.04 0.94 -24.10
N GLN A 90 0.07 2.20 -23.71
CA GLN A 90 0.15 3.36 -24.58
C GLN A 90 1.03 4.43 -23.92
N PRO A 91 1.51 5.44 -24.66
CA PRO A 91 2.32 6.50 -24.10
C PRO A 91 1.67 7.17 -22.89
N MET A 92 2.44 7.54 -21.87
CA MET A 92 1.93 8.17 -20.66
C MET A 92 1.07 9.42 -20.97
N ALA A 93 1.47 10.21 -21.96
CA ALA A 93 0.71 11.40 -22.37
C ALA A 93 -0.73 11.06 -22.82
N ASP A 94 -0.92 9.92 -23.48
CA ASP A 94 -2.24 9.48 -23.94
C ASP A 94 -3.07 8.93 -22.75
N ILE A 95 -2.42 8.23 -21.81
CA ILE A 95 -3.07 7.80 -20.56
C ILE A 95 -3.58 9.02 -19.77
N LEU A 96 -2.74 10.03 -19.58
CA LEU A 96 -3.11 11.26 -18.87
C LEU A 96 -4.28 11.98 -19.56
N LYS A 97 -4.21 12.13 -20.88
CA LYS A 97 -5.27 12.72 -21.68
C LYS A 97 -6.59 11.93 -21.57
N GLU A 98 -6.52 10.61 -21.53
CA GLU A 98 -7.70 9.76 -21.35
C GLU A 98 -8.31 9.97 -19.96
N LEU A 99 -7.49 9.91 -18.90
CA LEU A 99 -7.95 10.08 -17.52
C LEU A 99 -8.60 11.45 -17.28
N THR A 100 -8.15 12.50 -17.96
CA THR A 100 -8.71 13.86 -17.85
C THR A 100 -10.17 13.95 -18.26
N LYS A 101 -10.68 13.00 -19.06
CA LYS A 101 -12.08 13.02 -19.55
C LYS A 101 -13.09 12.64 -18.48
N TYR A 102 -12.65 12.01 -17.38
CA TYR A 102 -13.55 11.42 -16.41
C TYR A 102 -13.56 12.18 -15.09
N PRO A 103 -14.73 12.37 -14.49
CA PRO A 103 -14.84 13.01 -13.19
C PRO A 103 -14.23 12.15 -12.07
N VAL A 104 -13.96 12.79 -10.93
CA VAL A 104 -13.52 12.09 -9.71
C VAL A 104 -14.53 11.01 -9.32
N ALA A 105 -14.05 9.93 -8.75
CA ALA A 105 -14.81 8.74 -8.36
C ALA A 105 -15.34 7.87 -9.53
N THR A 106 -14.91 8.13 -10.78
CA THR A 106 -15.18 7.20 -11.89
C THR A 106 -14.51 5.85 -11.64
N ARG A 107 -15.25 4.76 -11.85
CA ARG A 107 -14.72 3.40 -11.76
C ARG A 107 -13.94 3.06 -13.02
N LEU A 108 -12.68 2.67 -12.83
CA LEU A 108 -11.76 2.36 -13.91
C LEU A 108 -11.36 0.89 -13.87
N SER A 109 -11.30 0.24 -15.03
CA SER A 109 -10.66 -1.06 -15.24
C SER A 109 -9.35 -0.84 -15.98
N LEU A 110 -8.24 -0.97 -15.28
CA LEU A 110 -6.91 -0.73 -15.81
C LEU A 110 -6.36 -2.04 -16.42
N ASN A 111 -5.89 -1.98 -17.65
CA ASN A 111 -5.35 -3.13 -18.36
C ASN A 111 -4.02 -2.78 -19.02
N GLY A 112 -2.98 -3.53 -18.72
CA GLY A 112 -1.64 -3.33 -19.28
C GLY A 112 -0.53 -3.41 -18.24
N THR A 113 0.63 -2.91 -18.61
CA THR A 113 1.84 -2.94 -17.78
C THR A 113 1.80 -1.82 -16.74
N ILE A 114 2.13 -2.15 -15.51
CA ILE A 114 2.34 -1.21 -14.41
C ILE A 114 3.66 -1.52 -13.70
N ILE A 115 4.30 -0.52 -13.17
CA ILE A 115 5.47 -0.69 -12.31
C ILE A 115 4.99 -0.85 -10.87
N VAL A 116 5.56 -1.84 -10.19
CA VAL A 116 5.30 -2.06 -8.76
C VAL A 116 6.47 -1.51 -7.95
N GLY A 117 6.19 -0.65 -7.00
CA GLY A 117 7.22 -0.08 -6.14
C GLY A 117 6.61 0.62 -4.92
N ARG A 118 7.25 0.46 -3.77
CA ARG A 118 6.81 1.08 -2.52
C ARG A 118 7.99 1.74 -1.79
N ASP A 119 7.99 1.74 -0.47
CA ASP A 119 8.84 2.58 0.37
C ASP A 119 10.32 2.58 0.00
N ILE A 120 10.97 1.41 -0.06
CA ILE A 120 12.42 1.36 -0.27
C ILE A 120 12.77 1.63 -1.73
N ALA A 121 11.95 1.17 -2.68
CA ALA A 121 12.14 1.53 -4.09
C ALA A 121 12.05 3.04 -4.31
N HIS A 122 11.09 3.73 -3.69
CA HIS A 122 10.99 5.19 -3.76
C HIS A 122 12.22 5.87 -3.14
N ALA A 123 12.72 5.36 -2.01
CA ALA A 123 13.95 5.89 -1.40
C ALA A 123 15.16 5.72 -2.33
N LYS A 124 15.31 4.55 -2.97
CA LYS A 124 16.37 4.28 -3.95
C LYS A 124 16.30 5.18 -5.18
N LEU A 125 15.09 5.40 -5.70
CA LEU A 125 14.88 6.31 -6.82
C LEU A 125 15.21 7.76 -6.44
N LYS A 126 14.87 8.17 -5.21
CA LYS A 126 15.26 9.48 -4.69
C LYS A 126 16.80 9.61 -4.56
N GLU A 127 17.48 8.59 -4.02
CA GLU A 127 18.94 8.57 -3.93
C GLU A 127 19.62 8.76 -5.30
N ARG A 128 19.03 8.25 -6.39
CA ARG A 128 19.52 8.49 -7.77
C ARG A 128 19.43 9.96 -8.14
N LEU A 129 18.25 10.57 -7.90
CA LEU A 129 18.06 12.01 -8.17
C LEU A 129 19.01 12.87 -7.33
N ASP A 130 19.23 12.51 -6.06
CA ASP A 130 20.15 13.22 -5.16
C ASP A 130 21.61 13.14 -5.66
N ARG A 131 21.99 12.09 -6.41
CA ARG A 131 23.29 11.97 -7.07
C ARG A 131 23.37 12.67 -8.44
N GLY A 132 22.27 13.32 -8.87
CA GLY A 132 22.19 13.98 -10.18
C GLY A 132 21.88 13.05 -11.34
N GLU A 133 21.50 11.79 -11.07
CA GLU A 133 20.98 10.86 -12.07
C GLU A 133 19.49 11.16 -12.30
N ASP A 134 18.96 10.82 -13.48
CA ASP A 134 17.52 10.95 -13.73
C ASP A 134 16.74 9.69 -13.28
N LEU A 135 15.41 9.80 -13.24
CA LEU A 135 14.54 8.65 -13.01
C LEU A 135 14.68 7.64 -14.16
N PRO A 136 14.63 6.33 -13.87
CA PRO A 136 14.60 5.31 -14.92
C PRO A 136 13.42 5.49 -15.86
N GLN A 137 13.62 5.16 -17.14
CA GLN A 137 12.61 5.37 -18.17
C GLN A 137 11.30 4.61 -17.84
N TYR A 138 11.39 3.42 -17.27
CA TYR A 138 10.19 2.65 -16.90
C TYR A 138 9.27 3.36 -15.87
N ILE A 139 9.83 4.22 -15.00
CA ILE A 139 9.05 5.06 -14.06
C ILE A 139 8.33 6.20 -14.77
N LYS A 140 8.85 6.64 -15.90
CA LYS A 140 8.23 7.70 -16.73
C LYS A 140 7.17 7.14 -17.67
N ASP A 141 7.40 5.94 -18.17
CA ASP A 141 6.55 5.33 -19.21
C ASP A 141 5.30 4.63 -18.64
N HIS A 142 5.32 4.22 -17.38
CA HIS A 142 4.26 3.41 -16.81
C HIS A 142 3.66 3.99 -15.52
N PRO A 143 2.36 3.74 -15.27
CA PRO A 143 1.77 3.97 -13.96
C PRO A 143 2.51 3.19 -12.87
N ILE A 144 2.56 3.75 -11.67
CA ILE A 144 3.17 3.09 -10.52
C ILE A 144 2.10 2.59 -9.53
N TYR A 145 2.21 1.33 -9.16
CA TYR A 145 1.36 0.67 -8.17
C TYR A 145 2.14 0.49 -6.86
N TYR A 146 1.66 1.12 -5.81
CA TYR A 146 2.27 1.00 -4.50
C TYR A 146 1.88 -0.33 -3.87
N ALA A 147 2.71 -1.31 -4.10
CA ALA A 147 2.52 -2.67 -3.61
C ALA A 147 3.88 -3.36 -3.44
N GLY A 148 3.88 -4.48 -2.72
CA GLY A 148 5.03 -5.36 -2.58
C GLY A 148 4.55 -6.80 -2.75
N PRO A 149 4.98 -7.51 -3.81
CA PRO A 149 4.56 -8.88 -4.04
C PRO A 149 5.18 -9.83 -3.02
N ALA A 150 4.35 -10.72 -2.45
CA ALA A 150 4.87 -11.84 -1.68
C ALA A 150 5.63 -12.81 -2.60
N LYS A 151 6.45 -13.68 -2.02
CA LYS A 151 7.16 -14.72 -2.79
C LYS A 151 6.17 -15.52 -3.64
N THR A 152 6.47 -15.67 -4.91
CA THR A 152 5.64 -16.41 -5.86
C THR A 152 5.60 -17.89 -5.52
N PRO A 153 4.41 -18.48 -5.28
CA PRO A 153 4.27 -19.93 -5.12
C PRO A 153 4.52 -20.66 -6.43
N ALA A 154 4.92 -21.91 -6.35
CA ALA A 154 5.14 -22.75 -7.53
C ALA A 154 3.85 -22.84 -8.38
N GLY A 155 3.98 -22.65 -9.69
CA GLY A 155 2.86 -22.72 -10.66
C GLY A 155 1.96 -21.48 -10.70
N MET A 156 2.29 -20.41 -9.97
CA MET A 156 1.54 -19.14 -10.02
C MET A 156 2.33 -18.04 -10.73
N SER A 157 1.60 -17.06 -11.30
CA SER A 157 2.22 -15.91 -11.98
C SER A 157 2.89 -14.95 -11.02
N CYS A 158 2.36 -14.79 -9.82
CA CYS A 158 2.95 -13.98 -8.76
C CYS A 158 2.45 -14.41 -7.39
N GLY A 159 3.11 -13.95 -6.34
CA GLY A 159 2.61 -14.02 -4.97
C GLY A 159 1.50 -13.00 -4.69
N SER A 160 0.84 -13.11 -3.56
CA SER A 160 -0.19 -12.15 -3.13
C SER A 160 0.34 -10.72 -3.21
N MET A 161 -0.36 -9.84 -3.90
CA MET A 161 0.02 -8.46 -4.09
C MET A 161 -1.21 -7.55 -4.05
N GLY A 162 -1.26 -6.68 -3.07
CA GLY A 162 -2.33 -5.71 -2.88
C GLY A 162 -1.80 -4.32 -2.59
N PRO A 163 -2.65 -3.29 -2.70
CA PRO A 163 -2.22 -1.91 -2.53
C PRO A 163 -1.75 -1.63 -1.10
N THR A 164 -0.64 -0.92 -0.97
CA THR A 164 -0.18 -0.35 0.30
C THR A 164 -0.74 1.05 0.52
N THR A 165 -0.53 1.60 1.71
CA THR A 165 -1.00 2.93 2.10
C THR A 165 -0.27 4.03 1.32
N ALA A 166 -1.02 4.80 0.56
CA ALA A 166 -0.49 5.82 -0.36
C ALA A 166 0.31 6.92 0.34
N GLY A 167 -0.17 7.41 1.48
CA GLY A 167 0.45 8.52 2.23
C GLY A 167 1.91 8.31 2.65
N ARG A 168 2.39 7.08 2.64
CA ARG A 168 3.80 6.76 2.93
C ARG A 168 4.75 7.29 1.86
N MET A 169 4.30 7.43 0.63
CA MET A 169 5.08 7.90 -0.51
C MET A 169 4.83 9.38 -0.86
N ASP A 170 4.01 10.09 -0.08
CA ASP A 170 3.61 11.47 -0.39
C ASP A 170 4.80 12.42 -0.58
N SER A 171 5.85 12.27 0.23
CA SER A 171 7.05 13.11 0.16
C SER A 171 7.87 12.96 -1.13
N TYR A 172 7.67 11.90 -1.91
CA TYR A 172 8.40 11.67 -3.16
C TYR A 172 7.66 12.20 -4.38
N VAL A 173 6.34 12.40 -4.28
CA VAL A 173 5.46 12.64 -5.45
C VAL A 173 5.85 13.88 -6.23
N GLU A 174 5.98 15.03 -5.58
CA GLU A 174 6.31 16.28 -6.27
C GLU A 174 7.65 16.18 -6.99
N LEU A 175 8.66 15.63 -6.31
CA LEU A 175 9.99 15.44 -6.89
C LEU A 175 9.93 14.53 -8.12
N PHE A 176 9.26 13.38 -8.03
CA PHE A 176 9.19 12.43 -9.14
C PHE A 176 8.38 12.99 -10.32
N GLN A 177 7.26 13.68 -10.05
CA GLN A 177 6.47 14.32 -11.09
C GLN A 177 7.24 15.44 -11.80
N SER A 178 8.09 16.19 -11.10
CA SER A 178 8.94 17.19 -11.71
C SER A 178 9.96 16.62 -12.70
N HIS A 179 10.29 15.31 -12.57
CA HIS A 179 11.13 14.54 -13.49
C HIS A 179 10.33 13.66 -14.47
N GLY A 180 9.01 13.85 -14.55
CA GLY A 180 8.12 13.11 -15.45
C GLY A 180 7.78 11.69 -15.00
N GLY A 181 8.12 11.30 -13.78
CA GLY A 181 7.77 10.00 -13.20
C GLY A 181 6.55 10.07 -12.28
N SER A 182 6.02 8.91 -11.87
CA SER A 182 4.86 8.80 -10.96
C SER A 182 3.65 9.65 -11.37
N MET A 183 3.45 9.82 -12.68
CA MET A 183 2.35 10.62 -13.22
C MET A 183 0.99 9.99 -12.97
N VAL A 184 0.91 8.67 -12.89
CA VAL A 184 -0.30 7.94 -12.50
C VAL A 184 0.08 6.99 -11.37
N MET A 185 -0.52 7.19 -10.20
CA MET A 185 -0.24 6.44 -8.99
C MET A 185 -1.47 5.63 -8.58
N LEU A 186 -1.30 4.35 -8.28
CA LEU A 186 -2.34 3.45 -7.81
C LEU A 186 -1.98 2.93 -6.41
N ALA A 187 -2.86 3.14 -5.42
CA ALA A 187 -2.66 2.70 -4.05
C ALA A 187 -3.97 2.73 -3.25
N LYS A 188 -3.90 2.54 -1.93
CA LYS A 188 -5.06 2.69 -1.05
C LYS A 188 -4.89 3.86 -0.07
N GLY A 189 -6.02 4.37 0.41
CA GLY A 189 -6.08 5.43 1.42
C GLY A 189 -5.98 6.83 0.85
N ASN A 190 -5.98 7.81 1.74
CA ASN A 190 -5.98 9.22 1.36
C ASN A 190 -4.56 9.72 1.11
N ARG A 191 -4.46 10.81 0.36
CA ARG A 191 -3.23 11.55 0.11
C ARG A 191 -3.22 12.87 0.89
N SER A 192 -2.03 13.41 1.12
CA SER A 192 -1.87 14.75 1.68
C SER A 192 -2.20 15.84 0.66
N GLN A 193 -2.37 17.09 1.15
CA GLN A 193 -2.56 18.26 0.30
C GLN A 193 -1.38 18.45 -0.67
N GLN A 194 -0.15 18.18 -0.22
CA GLN A 194 1.05 18.23 -1.04
C GLN A 194 0.92 17.44 -2.35
N VAL A 195 0.34 16.24 -2.29
CA VAL A 195 0.12 15.40 -3.48
C VAL A 195 -0.95 15.99 -4.39
N THR A 196 -2.02 16.54 -3.82
CA THR A 196 -3.05 17.24 -4.60
C THR A 196 -2.45 18.42 -5.38
N ASP A 197 -1.60 19.20 -4.72
CA ASP A 197 -0.93 20.34 -5.31
C ASP A 197 0.07 19.93 -6.40
N ALA A 198 0.84 18.86 -6.16
CA ALA A 198 1.75 18.29 -7.15
C ALA A 198 1.00 17.77 -8.38
N CYS A 199 -0.07 17.01 -8.20
CA CYS A 199 -0.91 16.52 -9.30
C CYS A 199 -1.51 17.68 -10.11
N LYS A 200 -1.96 18.74 -9.45
CA LYS A 200 -2.45 19.95 -10.12
C LYS A 200 -1.36 20.64 -10.93
N LYS A 201 -0.15 20.74 -10.38
CA LYS A 201 1.00 21.42 -11.01
C LYS A 201 1.54 20.66 -12.21
N TYR A 202 1.64 19.35 -12.13
CA TYR A 202 2.30 18.49 -13.13
C TYR A 202 1.32 17.68 -13.98
N GLY A 203 0.02 17.71 -13.69
CA GLY A 203 -1.00 16.97 -14.43
C GLY A 203 -1.05 15.48 -14.08
N GLY A 204 -0.62 15.10 -12.88
CA GLY A 204 -0.65 13.71 -12.42
C GLY A 204 -2.00 13.28 -11.85
N PHE A 205 -2.17 11.98 -11.67
CA PHE A 205 -3.38 11.36 -11.14
C PHE A 205 -3.08 10.40 -10.00
N TYR A 206 -3.94 10.42 -9.00
CA TYR A 206 -4.00 9.37 -7.98
C TYR A 206 -5.26 8.53 -8.17
N LEU A 207 -5.09 7.22 -8.31
CA LEU A 207 -6.16 6.24 -8.46
C LEU A 207 -6.25 5.44 -7.18
N GLY A 208 -7.40 5.51 -6.52
CA GLY A 208 -7.67 4.77 -5.30
C GLY A 208 -8.05 3.31 -5.58
N SER A 209 -7.48 2.39 -4.83
CA SER A 209 -7.81 0.97 -4.86
C SER A 209 -8.25 0.48 -3.49
N ILE A 210 -8.94 -0.65 -3.44
CA ILE A 210 -9.44 -1.24 -2.21
C ILE A 210 -8.35 -2.15 -1.61
N GLY A 211 -8.10 -2.03 -0.30
CA GLY A 211 -7.27 -2.97 0.43
C GLY A 211 -8.00 -4.28 0.72
N GLY A 212 -7.23 -5.37 0.88
CA GLY A 212 -7.75 -6.68 1.26
C GLY A 212 -7.64 -7.77 0.18
N PRO A 213 -7.96 -7.53 -1.10
CA PRO A 213 -8.07 -8.61 -2.10
C PRO A 213 -6.73 -9.05 -2.70
N ALA A 214 -5.61 -8.99 -1.96
CA ALA A 214 -4.27 -9.24 -2.50
C ALA A 214 -4.10 -10.61 -3.16
N ALA A 215 -4.66 -11.68 -2.58
CA ALA A 215 -4.60 -13.02 -3.15
C ALA A 215 -5.47 -13.13 -4.41
N ILE A 216 -6.66 -12.56 -4.39
CA ILE A 216 -7.60 -12.57 -5.53
C ILE A 216 -7.01 -11.79 -6.72
N LEU A 217 -6.39 -10.63 -6.45
CA LEU A 217 -5.72 -9.83 -7.49
C LEU A 217 -4.58 -10.61 -8.13
N ALA A 218 -3.76 -11.29 -7.33
CA ALA A 218 -2.66 -12.11 -7.83
C ALA A 218 -3.14 -13.26 -8.72
N GLN A 219 -4.21 -13.94 -8.32
CA GLN A 219 -4.74 -15.08 -9.06
C GLN A 219 -5.47 -14.70 -10.35
N ASN A 220 -6.28 -13.64 -10.30
CA ASN A 220 -7.23 -13.36 -11.37
C ASN A 220 -6.77 -12.25 -12.33
N ASN A 221 -5.89 -11.35 -11.86
CA ASN A 221 -5.57 -10.13 -12.59
C ASN A 221 -4.12 -10.05 -13.07
N ILE A 222 -3.18 -10.70 -12.39
CA ILE A 222 -1.76 -10.61 -12.72
C ILE A 222 -1.35 -11.79 -13.59
N LYS A 223 -0.95 -11.51 -14.82
CA LYS A 223 -0.53 -12.53 -15.79
C LYS A 223 0.92 -12.91 -15.67
N SER A 224 1.76 -11.93 -15.40
CA SER A 224 3.20 -12.10 -15.22
C SER A 224 3.76 -10.97 -14.35
N ILE A 225 4.88 -11.24 -13.70
CA ILE A 225 5.67 -10.27 -12.96
C ILE A 225 7.14 -10.51 -13.28
N GLU A 226 7.87 -9.42 -13.48
CA GLU A 226 9.31 -9.42 -13.72
C GLU A 226 9.97 -8.39 -12.81
N CYS A 227 11.10 -8.75 -12.22
CA CYS A 227 11.90 -7.83 -11.43
C CYS A 227 12.80 -7.02 -12.38
N VAL A 228 12.54 -5.72 -12.47
CA VAL A 228 13.31 -4.82 -13.37
C VAL A 228 14.54 -4.21 -12.68
N GLU A 229 14.48 -4.00 -11.36
CA GLU A 229 15.58 -3.40 -10.59
C GLU A 229 15.44 -3.79 -9.10
N TYR A 230 16.50 -3.71 -8.34
CA TYR A 230 16.57 -3.95 -6.88
C TYR A 230 16.06 -5.34 -6.44
N PRO A 231 16.55 -6.45 -7.02
CA PRO A 231 16.08 -7.80 -6.67
C PRO A 231 16.33 -8.16 -5.20
N GLU A 232 17.30 -7.51 -4.54
CA GLU A 232 17.64 -7.71 -3.14
C GLU A 232 16.56 -7.21 -2.17
N LEU A 233 15.69 -6.31 -2.61
CA LEU A 233 14.65 -5.72 -1.76
C LEU A 233 13.42 -6.63 -1.63
N GLY A 234 13.21 -7.55 -2.55
CA GLY A 234 12.05 -8.45 -2.54
C GLY A 234 10.73 -7.67 -2.47
N MET A 235 9.86 -8.02 -1.52
CA MET A 235 8.56 -7.36 -1.36
C MET A 235 8.62 -5.92 -0.81
N GLU A 236 9.78 -5.42 -0.45
CA GLU A 236 9.99 -4.05 0.01
C GLU A 236 10.36 -3.07 -1.12
N ALA A 237 10.55 -3.60 -2.32
CA ALA A 237 10.80 -2.81 -3.53
C ALA A 237 9.61 -1.91 -3.88
#